data_38b2cde6ffbc785d36f588f52b124a29
#
_entry.id   38b2cde6ffbc785d36f588f52b124a29
#
_cell.length_a   1.000
_cell.length_b   1.000
_cell.length_c   1.000
_cell.angle_alpha   90.00
_cell.angle_beta   90.00
_cell.angle_gamma   90.00
#
_symmetry.space_group_name_H-M   'P 1'
#
loop_
_entity.id
_entity.type
_entity.pdbx_description
1 polymer ?
#
loop_
_entity_poly.entity_id
_entity_poly.type
_entity_poly.pdbx_seq_one_letter_code
_entity_poly.pdbx_strand_id
1 'polypeptide(L)'
;MQRKELDAFLNNLLTPSSFNDYCPNGLQIEGDEQIDKIAFAVSATRDSIEQAVDQQVDALIVHHGLFWKFHGSRTLTGSFAKRAFPLIRNNINLFAYHLPLDAHPDIGNAAVLGKQIGCLQQQPFGDYKGSPTGIKGNLTDPVSALMLQRQLQIILDHDVILASPDQQQIIKSIGIITGGANKDWVLAQEAGLDAYITGEISEHDWHESQENGIH
;
A
#
# COMPACT_ATOMS: atom_id res chain seq x y z
N MET A 1 23.18 -13.02 -3.76
CA MET A 1 23.58 -11.97 -2.78
C MET A 1 23.39 -12.49 -1.36
N GLN A 2 24.08 -11.90 -0.38
CA GLN A 2 23.88 -12.30 1.01
C GLN A 2 22.60 -11.65 1.57
N ARG A 3 21.87 -12.34 2.47
CA ARG A 3 20.68 -11.82 3.15
C ARG A 3 20.92 -10.45 3.79
N LYS A 4 22.08 -10.25 4.43
CA LYS A 4 22.45 -8.96 5.04
C LYS A 4 22.61 -7.83 4.03
N GLU A 5 23.04 -8.15 2.82
CA GLU A 5 23.16 -7.16 1.73
C GLU A 5 21.78 -6.75 1.23
N LEU A 6 20.83 -7.73 1.08
CA LEU A 6 19.46 -7.45 0.71
C LEU A 6 18.76 -6.62 1.80
N ASP A 7 18.91 -7.00 3.06
CA ASP A 7 18.33 -6.25 4.19
C ASP A 7 18.86 -4.80 4.24
N ALA A 8 20.16 -4.61 4.09
CA ALA A 8 20.75 -3.27 4.05
C ALA A 8 20.24 -2.46 2.84
N PHE A 9 20.14 -3.09 1.67
CA PHE A 9 19.60 -2.44 0.47
C PHE A 9 18.15 -1.97 0.67
N LEU A 10 17.27 -2.86 1.14
CA LEU A 10 15.86 -2.55 1.35
C LEU A 10 15.68 -1.50 2.45
N ASN A 11 16.44 -1.58 3.54
CA ASN A 11 16.39 -0.59 4.62
C ASN A 11 16.90 0.78 4.19
N ASN A 12 17.90 0.85 3.33
CA ASN A 12 18.37 2.11 2.75
C ASN A 12 17.36 2.70 1.76
N LEU A 13 16.72 1.86 0.94
CA LEU A 13 15.73 2.27 -0.04
C LEU A 13 14.46 2.82 0.63
N LEU A 14 13.94 2.10 1.64
CA LEU A 14 12.64 2.34 2.23
C LEU A 14 12.68 3.09 3.58
N THR A 15 13.86 3.25 4.18
CA THR A 15 14.09 4.00 5.43
C THR A 15 13.06 3.70 6.55
N PRO A 16 12.85 2.43 6.94
CA PRO A 16 11.75 2.04 7.84
C PRO A 16 11.82 2.68 9.23
N SER A 17 13.00 3.10 9.68
CA SER A 17 13.21 3.79 10.97
C SER A 17 12.55 5.17 11.02
N SER A 18 12.19 5.75 9.88
CA SER A 18 11.51 7.05 9.80
C SER A 18 10.00 6.96 10.05
N PHE A 19 9.45 5.74 10.19
CA PHE A 19 8.00 5.52 10.30
C PHE A 19 7.60 4.91 11.65
N ASN A 20 6.57 5.49 12.27
CA ASN A 20 5.93 4.90 13.46
C ASN A 20 4.83 3.90 13.02
N ASP A 21 5.25 2.80 12.43
CA ASP A 21 4.36 1.79 11.88
C ASP A 21 3.82 0.83 12.96
N TYR A 22 2.69 0.22 12.68
CA TYR A 22 2.12 -0.89 13.47
C TYR A 22 2.48 -2.28 12.93
N CYS A 23 3.28 -2.32 11.88
CA CYS A 23 3.95 -3.52 11.33
C CYS A 23 5.46 -3.42 11.63
N PRO A 24 6.13 -4.48 12.10
CA PRO A 24 7.59 -4.50 12.12
C PRO A 24 8.10 -4.59 10.67
N ASN A 25 8.68 -3.48 10.18
CA ASN A 25 9.26 -3.41 8.85
C ASN A 25 10.66 -4.04 8.82
N GLY A 26 11.01 -4.67 7.70
CA GLY A 26 12.28 -5.38 7.49
C GLY A 26 12.14 -6.89 7.54
N LEU A 27 13.21 -7.59 7.92
CA LEU A 27 13.24 -9.06 8.02
C LEU A 27 12.34 -9.54 9.17
N GLN A 28 11.31 -10.32 8.84
CA GLN A 28 10.33 -10.87 9.79
C GLN A 28 10.57 -12.35 10.11
N ILE A 29 11.05 -13.12 9.15
CA ILE A 29 11.46 -14.52 9.33
C ILE A 29 12.82 -14.68 8.66
N GLU A 30 13.76 -15.24 9.40
CA GLU A 30 15.10 -15.52 8.95
C GLU A 30 15.15 -16.92 8.31
N GLY A 31 15.67 -16.98 7.08
CA GLY A 31 15.93 -18.20 6.30
C GLY A 31 17.41 -18.34 5.95
N ASP A 32 17.71 -18.83 4.75
CA ASP A 32 19.08 -19.03 4.28
C ASP A 32 19.85 -17.71 4.14
N GLU A 33 21.18 -17.78 4.33
CA GLU A 33 22.04 -16.61 4.18
C GLU A 33 22.25 -16.20 2.72
N GLN A 34 22.30 -17.17 1.81
CA GLN A 34 22.42 -16.94 0.38
C GLN A 34 21.05 -16.75 -0.24
N ILE A 35 20.87 -15.70 -1.02
CA ILE A 35 19.61 -15.38 -1.73
C ILE A 35 19.94 -15.26 -3.22
N ASP A 36 19.40 -16.18 -4.00
CA ASP A 36 19.56 -16.23 -5.46
C ASP A 36 18.22 -15.95 -6.16
N LYS A 37 17.10 -16.32 -5.51
CA LYS A 37 15.75 -16.16 -6.06
C LYS A 37 14.81 -15.45 -5.08
N ILE A 38 14.14 -14.42 -5.56
CA ILE A 38 13.21 -13.60 -4.78
C ILE A 38 11.82 -13.64 -5.41
N ALA A 39 10.79 -13.80 -4.59
CA ALA A 39 9.41 -13.57 -4.97
C ALA A 39 8.86 -12.31 -4.30
N PHE A 40 7.88 -11.69 -4.96
CA PHE A 40 7.15 -10.54 -4.43
C PHE A 40 5.67 -10.87 -4.33
N ALA A 41 5.01 -10.42 -3.27
CA ALA A 41 3.57 -10.49 -3.11
C ALA A 41 3.05 -9.28 -2.34
N VAL A 42 1.77 -8.96 -2.46
CA VAL A 42 1.17 -7.90 -1.66
C VAL A 42 1.10 -8.31 -0.18
N SER A 43 0.65 -9.52 0.10
CA SER A 43 0.42 -9.99 1.47
C SER A 43 1.01 -11.38 1.67
N ALA A 44 1.57 -11.63 2.86
CA ALA A 44 1.99 -12.96 3.32
C ALA A 44 0.76 -13.82 3.67
N THR A 45 -0.01 -14.19 2.67
CA THR A 45 -1.14 -15.11 2.79
C THR A 45 -0.65 -16.56 2.76
N ARG A 46 -1.53 -17.50 3.09
CA ARG A 46 -1.20 -18.92 2.94
C ARG A 46 -0.85 -19.26 1.48
N ASP A 47 -1.66 -18.77 0.55
CA ASP A 47 -1.50 -19.02 -0.88
C ASP A 47 -0.18 -18.45 -1.44
N SER A 48 0.15 -17.19 -1.16
CA SER A 48 1.41 -16.59 -1.61
C SER A 48 2.65 -17.30 -1.02
N ILE A 49 2.53 -17.79 0.21
CA ILE A 49 3.61 -18.54 0.87
C ILE A 49 3.74 -19.95 0.26
N GLU A 50 2.64 -20.66 0.01
CA GLU A 50 2.64 -21.96 -0.67
C GLU A 50 3.26 -21.84 -2.07
N GLN A 51 2.90 -20.80 -2.84
CA GLN A 51 3.52 -20.51 -4.13
C GLN A 51 5.02 -20.21 -4.02
N ALA A 52 5.46 -19.46 -3.01
CA ALA A 52 6.87 -19.19 -2.76
C ALA A 52 7.66 -20.50 -2.48
N VAL A 53 7.08 -21.42 -1.70
CA VAL A 53 7.66 -22.74 -1.44
C VAL A 53 7.72 -23.57 -2.72
N ASP A 54 6.64 -23.65 -3.49
CA ASP A 54 6.58 -24.42 -4.75
C ASP A 54 7.58 -23.92 -5.78
N GLN A 55 7.82 -22.61 -5.80
CA GLN A 55 8.80 -21.98 -6.68
C GLN A 55 10.23 -22.06 -6.14
N GLN A 56 10.45 -22.58 -4.93
CA GLN A 56 11.75 -22.70 -4.29
C GLN A 56 12.50 -21.35 -4.25
N VAL A 57 11.85 -20.32 -3.72
CA VAL A 57 12.50 -19.02 -3.54
C VAL A 57 13.26 -18.97 -2.22
N ASP A 58 14.31 -18.16 -2.16
CA ASP A 58 15.10 -17.94 -0.94
C ASP A 58 14.55 -16.80 -0.09
N ALA A 59 13.81 -15.88 -0.73
CA ALA A 59 13.16 -14.76 -0.05
C ALA A 59 11.80 -14.42 -0.65
N LEU A 60 10.85 -14.09 0.23
CA LEU A 60 9.55 -13.51 -0.09
C LEU A 60 9.51 -12.08 0.47
N ILE A 61 9.33 -11.09 -0.40
CA ILE A 61 9.19 -9.69 -0.02
C ILE A 61 7.73 -9.30 -0.17
N VAL A 62 7.13 -8.75 0.89
CA VAL A 62 5.71 -8.40 0.92
C VAL A 62 5.47 -6.99 1.47
N HIS A 63 4.32 -6.42 1.16
CA HIS A 63 3.81 -5.22 1.81
C HIS A 63 3.17 -5.58 3.16
N HIS A 64 2.25 -6.51 3.19
CA HIS A 64 1.60 -6.98 4.40
C HIS A 64 2.27 -8.25 4.93
N GLY A 65 3.08 -8.10 6.00
CA GLY A 65 3.76 -9.20 6.66
C GLY A 65 2.86 -10.03 7.60
N LEU A 66 3.50 -10.83 8.42
CA LEU A 66 2.81 -11.72 9.36
C LEU A 66 2.56 -11.11 10.74
N PHE A 67 3.33 -10.09 11.11
CA PHE A 67 3.31 -9.54 12.46
C PHE A 67 2.71 -8.12 12.47
N TRP A 68 1.74 -7.91 13.36
CA TRP A 68 1.01 -6.66 13.50
C TRP A 68 0.81 -6.32 14.96
N LYS A 69 1.06 -5.09 15.39
CA LYS A 69 0.90 -4.65 16.79
C LYS A 69 -0.52 -4.86 17.32
N PHE A 70 -1.54 -4.70 16.48
CA PHE A 70 -2.94 -4.87 16.87
C PHE A 70 -3.34 -6.34 17.14
N HIS A 71 -2.52 -7.32 16.71
CA HIS A 71 -2.74 -8.71 17.11
C HIS A 71 -2.19 -9.04 18.50
N GLY A 72 -1.40 -8.17 19.11
CA GLY A 72 -0.70 -8.46 20.36
C GLY A 72 0.31 -9.60 20.23
N SER A 73 0.60 -10.26 21.35
CA SER A 73 1.47 -11.43 21.37
C SER A 73 0.79 -12.63 20.69
N ARG A 74 1.47 -13.23 19.69
CA ARG A 74 0.95 -14.38 18.94
C ARG A 74 1.79 -15.61 19.21
N THR A 75 1.11 -16.73 19.45
CA THR A 75 1.74 -18.06 19.49
C THR A 75 1.71 -18.71 18.11
N LEU A 76 2.70 -19.55 17.81
CA LEU A 76 2.80 -20.30 16.55
C LEU A 76 1.81 -21.48 16.53
N THR A 77 0.52 -21.17 16.51
CA THR A 77 -0.60 -22.14 16.50
C THR A 77 -1.65 -21.75 15.46
N GLY A 78 -2.52 -22.69 15.11
CA GLY A 78 -3.68 -22.44 14.23
C GLY A 78 -3.31 -21.87 12.86
N SER A 79 -4.05 -20.89 12.40
CA SER A 79 -3.85 -20.25 11.08
C SER A 79 -2.52 -19.50 10.97
N PHE A 80 -2.01 -18.97 12.08
CA PHE A 80 -0.74 -18.27 12.09
C PHE A 80 0.43 -19.25 11.86
N ALA A 81 0.41 -20.40 12.56
CA ALA A 81 1.39 -21.47 12.35
C ALA A 81 1.38 -22.00 10.91
N LYS A 82 0.19 -22.12 10.28
CA LYS A 82 0.05 -22.57 8.90
C LYS A 82 0.70 -21.62 7.88
N ARG A 83 0.89 -20.34 8.23
CA ARG A 83 1.63 -19.37 7.41
C ARG A 83 3.12 -19.32 7.75
N ALA A 84 3.48 -19.37 9.03
CA ALA A 84 4.87 -19.24 9.45
C ALA A 84 5.71 -20.50 9.20
N PHE A 85 5.17 -21.70 9.47
CA PHE A 85 5.93 -22.94 9.35
C PHE A 85 6.43 -23.28 7.94
N PRO A 86 5.68 -23.07 6.85
CA PRO A 86 6.21 -23.33 5.52
C PRO A 86 7.46 -22.49 5.21
N LEU A 87 7.49 -21.21 5.60
CA LEU A 87 8.66 -20.35 5.44
C LEU A 87 9.85 -20.87 6.25
N ILE A 88 9.64 -21.16 7.53
CA ILE A 88 10.68 -21.66 8.44
C ILE A 88 11.25 -23.01 7.97
N ARG A 89 10.40 -23.96 7.58
CA ARG A 89 10.82 -25.31 7.16
C ARG A 89 11.57 -25.34 5.83
N ASN A 90 11.33 -24.34 4.98
CA ASN A 90 11.98 -24.24 3.67
C ASN A 90 13.06 -23.15 3.66
N ASN A 91 13.48 -22.65 4.83
CA ASN A 91 14.51 -21.62 5.00
C ASN A 91 14.25 -20.35 4.15
N ILE A 92 12.99 -19.98 3.94
CA ILE A 92 12.61 -18.81 3.15
C ILE A 92 12.63 -17.56 4.04
N ASN A 93 13.39 -16.56 3.66
CA ASN A 93 13.40 -15.26 4.31
C ASN A 93 12.08 -14.52 4.01
N LEU A 94 11.43 -13.95 5.04
CA LEU A 94 10.30 -13.06 4.86
C LEU A 94 10.70 -11.63 5.20
N PHE A 95 10.63 -10.75 4.21
CA PHE A 95 10.74 -9.31 4.40
C PHE A 95 9.37 -8.66 4.24
N ALA A 96 9.05 -7.70 5.10
CA ALA A 96 7.82 -6.92 4.97
C ALA A 96 8.12 -5.43 5.11
N TYR A 97 7.53 -4.62 4.22
CA TYR A 97 7.62 -3.16 4.27
C TYR A 97 6.24 -2.57 4.00
N HIS A 98 5.62 -2.02 5.04
CA HIS A 98 4.27 -1.48 5.02
C HIS A 98 4.29 0.04 4.73
N LEU A 99 4.11 0.89 5.72
CA LEU A 99 4.09 2.34 5.51
C LEU A 99 5.34 2.92 4.81
N PRO A 100 6.56 2.38 5.04
CA PRO A 100 7.73 2.83 4.29
C PRO A 100 7.61 2.64 2.77
N LEU A 101 6.94 1.58 2.31
CA LEU A 101 6.65 1.39 0.90
C LEU A 101 5.54 2.33 0.42
N ASP A 102 4.44 2.48 1.18
CA ASP A 102 3.35 3.39 0.81
C ASP A 102 3.83 4.82 0.59
N ALA A 103 4.69 5.31 1.47
CA ALA A 103 5.22 6.67 1.42
C ALA A 103 6.33 6.90 0.39
N HIS A 104 6.84 5.84 -0.26
CA HIS A 104 7.98 6.00 -1.18
C HIS A 104 7.57 6.79 -2.44
N PRO A 105 8.29 7.89 -2.78
CA PRO A 105 7.84 8.81 -3.84
C PRO A 105 7.88 8.21 -5.25
N ASP A 106 8.65 7.14 -5.48
CA ASP A 106 8.80 6.55 -6.80
C ASP A 106 8.10 5.22 -6.97
N ILE A 107 8.17 4.34 -5.98
CA ILE A 107 7.67 2.96 -6.03
C ILE A 107 6.52 2.71 -5.05
N GLY A 108 6.12 3.71 -4.27
CA GLY A 108 4.99 3.61 -3.35
C GLY A 108 3.66 3.40 -4.09
N ASN A 109 2.73 2.71 -3.44
CA ASN A 109 1.44 2.36 -4.04
C ASN A 109 0.70 3.59 -4.59
N ALA A 110 0.56 4.65 -3.80
CA ALA A 110 -0.08 5.89 -4.22
C ALA A 110 0.70 6.61 -5.33
N ALA A 111 2.03 6.63 -5.25
CA ALA A 111 2.89 7.29 -6.24
C ALA A 111 2.80 6.61 -7.61
N VAL A 112 2.84 5.28 -7.65
CA VAL A 112 2.71 4.49 -8.89
C VAL A 112 1.33 4.68 -9.51
N LEU A 113 0.26 4.56 -8.71
CA LEU A 113 -1.10 4.79 -9.19
C LEU A 113 -1.27 6.22 -9.73
N GLY A 114 -0.77 7.22 -9.01
CA GLY A 114 -0.80 8.61 -9.45
C GLY A 114 -0.09 8.83 -10.80
N LYS A 115 1.08 8.22 -11.00
CA LYS A 115 1.79 8.26 -12.30
C LYS A 115 0.96 7.65 -13.43
N GLN A 116 0.29 6.52 -13.17
CA GLN A 116 -0.51 5.81 -14.17
C GLN A 116 -1.76 6.59 -14.61
N ILE A 117 -2.36 7.39 -13.73
CA ILE A 117 -3.51 8.25 -14.06
C ILE A 117 -3.11 9.65 -14.52
N GLY A 118 -1.81 9.90 -14.74
CA GLY A 118 -1.31 11.19 -15.23
C GLY A 118 -1.27 12.30 -14.16
N CYS A 119 -1.15 11.94 -12.88
CA CYS A 119 -0.92 12.90 -11.81
C CYS A 119 0.54 13.35 -11.83
N LEU A 120 0.80 14.60 -12.21
CA LEU A 120 2.13 15.19 -12.27
C LEU A 120 2.46 15.99 -11.01
N GLN A 121 3.78 16.23 -10.82
CA GLN A 121 4.31 17.04 -9.71
C GLN A 121 3.76 16.55 -8.36
N GLN A 122 3.82 15.25 -8.17
CA GLN A 122 3.34 14.62 -6.95
C GLN A 122 4.05 15.17 -5.72
N GLN A 123 3.28 15.49 -4.69
CA GLN A 123 3.75 15.95 -3.39
C GLN A 123 3.28 14.96 -2.31
N PRO A 124 4.04 14.79 -1.22
CA PRO A 124 3.58 14.00 -0.07
C PRO A 124 2.22 14.47 0.44
N PHE A 125 1.34 13.50 0.78
CA PHE A 125 -0.01 13.76 1.25
C PHE A 125 -0.43 12.75 2.32
N GLY A 126 -1.36 13.17 3.19
CA GLY A 126 -1.79 12.39 4.34
C GLY A 126 -0.93 12.67 5.57
N ASP A 127 -1.41 12.22 6.71
CA ASP A 127 -0.68 12.29 7.99
C ASP A 127 -0.98 11.06 8.83
N TYR A 128 -0.13 10.07 8.76
CA TYR A 128 -0.16 8.97 9.72
C TYR A 128 0.94 9.18 10.77
N LYS A 129 0.57 9.74 11.93
CA LYS A 129 1.50 10.01 13.05
C LYS A 129 2.72 10.84 12.66
N GLY A 130 2.51 11.85 11.85
CA GLY A 130 3.55 12.76 11.35
C GLY A 130 4.26 12.30 10.08
N SER A 131 3.83 11.18 9.48
CA SER A 131 4.42 10.66 8.23
C SER A 131 3.37 10.65 7.12
N PRO A 132 3.60 11.33 5.97
CA PRO A 132 2.72 11.22 4.82
C PRO A 132 2.84 9.82 4.21
N THR A 133 1.71 9.19 3.92
CA THR A 133 1.65 7.83 3.35
C THR A 133 1.01 7.79 1.96
N GLY A 134 0.71 8.95 1.40
CA GLY A 134 0.11 9.11 0.09
C GLY A 134 0.71 10.25 -0.69
N ILE A 135 0.06 10.59 -1.80
CA ILE A 135 0.46 11.71 -2.68
C ILE A 135 -0.75 12.59 -3.00
N LYS A 136 -0.46 13.84 -3.34
CA LYS A 136 -1.41 14.74 -4.01
C LYS A 136 -0.76 15.41 -5.22
N GLY A 137 -1.57 15.85 -6.17
CA GLY A 137 -1.10 16.56 -7.33
C GLY A 137 -2.21 16.88 -8.33
N ASN A 138 -1.83 17.44 -9.47
CA ASN A 138 -2.76 17.78 -10.53
C ASN A 138 -2.72 16.73 -11.64
N LEU A 139 -3.87 16.46 -12.25
CA LEU A 139 -3.95 15.66 -13.47
C LEU A 139 -3.44 16.46 -14.66
N THR A 140 -2.64 15.84 -15.51
CA THR A 140 -2.19 16.44 -16.79
C THR A 140 -3.38 16.81 -17.67
N ASP A 141 -4.31 15.88 -17.77
CA ASP A 141 -5.53 16.01 -18.55
C ASP A 141 -6.73 15.92 -17.59
N PRO A 142 -7.33 17.07 -17.21
CA PRO A 142 -8.53 17.07 -16.38
C PRO A 142 -9.67 16.29 -17.04
N VAL A 143 -10.31 15.40 -16.26
CA VAL A 143 -11.38 14.52 -16.72
C VAL A 143 -12.60 14.60 -15.81
N SER A 144 -13.78 14.16 -16.26
CA SER A 144 -14.92 14.06 -15.35
C SER A 144 -14.70 12.96 -14.29
N ALA A 145 -15.38 13.08 -13.14
CA ALA A 145 -15.29 12.08 -12.08
C ALA A 145 -15.61 10.67 -12.60
N LEU A 146 -16.62 10.55 -13.48
CA LEU A 146 -16.97 9.28 -14.12
C LEU A 146 -15.84 8.76 -15.02
N MET A 147 -15.15 9.63 -15.75
CA MET A 147 -14.01 9.22 -16.58
C MET A 147 -12.81 8.80 -15.74
N LEU A 148 -12.54 9.49 -14.63
CA LEU A 148 -11.50 9.11 -13.68
C LEU A 148 -11.77 7.71 -13.09
N GLN A 149 -13.02 7.43 -12.69
CA GLN A 149 -13.42 6.10 -12.25
C GLN A 149 -13.10 5.02 -13.29
N ARG A 150 -13.46 5.26 -14.57
CA ARG A 150 -13.22 4.31 -15.66
C ARG A 150 -11.72 4.08 -15.92
N GLN A 151 -10.92 5.14 -15.85
CA GLN A 151 -9.45 5.01 -15.96
C GLN A 151 -8.90 4.15 -14.84
N LEU A 152 -9.33 4.37 -13.59
CA LEU A 152 -8.94 3.57 -12.44
C LEU A 152 -9.35 2.10 -12.60
N GLN A 153 -10.57 1.82 -13.07
CA GLN A 153 -11.04 0.45 -13.32
C GLN A 153 -10.15 -0.29 -14.34
N ILE A 154 -9.74 0.39 -15.41
CA ILE A 154 -8.85 -0.18 -16.42
C ILE A 154 -7.45 -0.46 -15.83
N ILE A 155 -6.90 0.50 -15.09
CA ILE A 155 -5.54 0.41 -14.52
C ILE A 155 -5.46 -0.68 -13.44
N LEU A 156 -6.51 -0.78 -12.61
CA LEU A 156 -6.54 -1.69 -11.48
C LEU A 156 -7.12 -3.08 -11.84
N ASP A 157 -7.69 -3.22 -13.03
CA ASP A 157 -8.36 -4.44 -13.51
C ASP A 157 -9.45 -4.96 -12.53
N HIS A 158 -10.20 -4.03 -11.91
CA HIS A 158 -11.36 -4.34 -11.07
C HIS A 158 -12.32 -3.15 -10.97
N ASP A 159 -13.53 -3.41 -10.46
CA ASP A 159 -14.53 -2.39 -10.24
C ASP A 159 -14.07 -1.37 -9.18
N VAL A 160 -14.34 -0.09 -9.46
CA VAL A 160 -14.08 1.04 -8.57
C VAL A 160 -15.40 1.69 -8.17
N ILE A 161 -15.59 1.87 -6.88
CA ILE A 161 -16.75 2.57 -6.33
C ILE A 161 -16.53 4.09 -6.50
N LEU A 162 -17.54 4.81 -6.98
CA LEU A 162 -17.51 6.26 -7.13
C LEU A 162 -18.55 6.89 -6.19
N ALA A 163 -18.08 7.54 -5.13
CA ALA A 163 -18.85 8.52 -4.37
C ALA A 163 -18.66 9.88 -5.06
N SER A 164 -19.73 10.52 -5.51
CA SER A 164 -19.61 11.76 -6.30
C SER A 164 -20.87 12.61 -6.19
N PRO A 165 -20.74 13.89 -5.80
CA PRO A 165 -21.86 14.82 -5.82
C PRO A 165 -22.34 15.13 -7.24
N ASP A 166 -21.42 15.14 -8.22
CA ASP A 166 -21.70 15.31 -9.65
C ASP A 166 -20.68 14.53 -10.49
N GLN A 167 -21.11 13.43 -11.10
CA GLN A 167 -20.27 12.57 -11.91
C GLN A 167 -19.67 13.24 -13.17
N GLN A 168 -20.24 14.37 -13.59
CA GLN A 168 -19.75 15.13 -14.75
C GLN A 168 -18.80 16.26 -14.35
N GLN A 169 -18.64 16.55 -13.07
CA GLN A 169 -17.69 17.55 -12.59
C GLN A 169 -16.26 17.19 -13.03
N ILE A 170 -15.53 18.22 -13.48
CA ILE A 170 -14.14 18.06 -13.94
C ILE A 170 -13.21 18.02 -12.74
N ILE A 171 -12.46 16.95 -12.64
CA ILE A 171 -11.41 16.69 -11.64
C ILE A 171 -10.08 17.18 -12.23
N LYS A 172 -9.44 18.10 -11.52
CA LYS A 172 -8.13 18.68 -11.88
C LYS A 172 -7.05 18.27 -10.89
N SER A 173 -7.43 18.16 -9.62
CA SER A 173 -6.52 17.88 -8.50
C SER A 173 -7.01 16.68 -7.70
N ILE A 174 -6.07 15.85 -7.26
CA ILE A 174 -6.37 14.61 -6.55
C ILE A 174 -5.45 14.40 -5.35
N GLY A 175 -5.97 13.72 -4.34
CA GLY A 175 -5.20 13.08 -3.28
C GLY A 175 -5.35 11.56 -3.36
N ILE A 176 -4.29 10.83 -3.09
CA ILE A 176 -4.31 9.35 -3.05
C ILE A 176 -3.65 8.89 -1.76
N ILE A 177 -4.38 8.11 -0.95
CA ILE A 177 -3.83 7.34 0.16
C ILE A 177 -4.40 5.93 0.03
N THR A 178 -3.55 4.95 -0.27
CA THR A 178 -3.98 3.56 -0.47
C THR A 178 -4.32 2.88 0.85
N GLY A 179 -5.02 1.73 0.78
CA GLY A 179 -5.43 0.97 1.97
C GLY A 179 -6.62 1.57 2.71
N GLY A 180 -6.67 1.38 4.03
CA GLY A 180 -7.81 1.73 4.89
C GLY A 180 -7.78 3.17 5.40
N ALA A 181 -7.74 4.14 4.49
CA ALA A 181 -7.67 5.58 4.81
C ALA A 181 -8.96 6.34 4.45
N ASN A 182 -10.12 5.71 4.67
CA ASN A 182 -11.41 6.24 4.21
C ASN A 182 -11.74 7.64 4.72
N LYS A 183 -11.49 7.95 5.96
CA LYS A 183 -11.81 9.27 6.55
C LYS A 183 -10.81 10.38 6.20
N ASP A 184 -9.72 10.06 5.53
CA ASP A 184 -8.70 11.05 5.17
C ASP A 184 -9.12 11.91 3.95
N TRP A 185 -10.33 11.70 3.41
CA TRP A 185 -10.98 12.62 2.47
C TRP A 185 -11.09 14.05 3.04
N VAL A 186 -11.17 14.18 4.38
CA VAL A 186 -11.14 15.49 5.06
C VAL A 186 -9.85 16.26 4.76
N LEU A 187 -8.71 15.56 4.71
CA LEU A 187 -7.42 16.18 4.34
C LEU A 187 -7.42 16.65 2.88
N ALA A 188 -8.13 15.94 1.99
CA ALA A 188 -8.30 16.37 0.61
C ALA A 188 -9.16 17.63 0.51
N GLN A 189 -10.25 17.71 1.29
CA GLN A 189 -11.07 18.91 1.40
C GLN A 189 -10.28 20.10 1.92
N GLU A 190 -9.53 19.94 3.02
CA GLU A 190 -8.70 20.98 3.61
C GLU A 190 -7.60 21.47 2.64
N ALA A 191 -7.09 20.57 1.81
CA ALA A 191 -6.10 20.90 0.78
C ALA A 191 -6.71 21.50 -0.49
N GLY A 192 -8.05 21.61 -0.58
CA GLY A 192 -8.77 22.15 -1.74
C GLY A 192 -8.68 21.28 -2.98
N LEU A 193 -8.58 19.96 -2.80
CA LEU A 193 -8.54 19.00 -3.90
C LEU A 193 -9.94 18.67 -4.40
N ASP A 194 -10.06 18.28 -5.67
CA ASP A 194 -11.34 17.90 -6.28
C ASP A 194 -11.76 16.47 -5.93
N ALA A 195 -10.79 15.57 -5.83
CA ALA A 195 -11.06 14.15 -5.58
C ALA A 195 -10.04 13.51 -4.62
N TYR A 196 -10.51 12.43 -3.97
CA TYR A 196 -9.72 11.60 -3.07
C TYR A 196 -9.86 10.12 -3.45
N ILE A 197 -8.74 9.42 -3.57
CA ILE A 197 -8.68 8.00 -3.95
C ILE A 197 -8.13 7.20 -2.78
N THR A 198 -8.86 6.16 -2.36
CA THR A 198 -8.47 5.29 -1.25
C THR A 198 -8.92 3.84 -1.49
N GLY A 199 -8.42 2.90 -0.71
CA GLY A 199 -8.72 1.46 -0.85
C GLY A 199 -10.03 1.02 -0.21
N GLU A 200 -10.62 1.82 0.69
CA GLU A 200 -11.83 1.49 1.42
C GLU A 200 -12.76 2.71 1.52
N ILE A 201 -14.05 2.46 1.72
CA ILE A 201 -15.03 3.50 2.01
C ILE A 201 -16.04 3.00 3.04
N SER A 202 -16.29 3.80 4.09
CA SER A 202 -17.35 3.58 5.06
C SER A 202 -18.65 4.23 4.62
N GLU A 203 -19.77 3.77 5.13
CA GLU A 203 -21.10 4.31 4.77
C GLU A 203 -21.20 5.81 5.06
N HIS A 204 -20.78 6.25 6.25
CA HIS A 204 -20.81 7.66 6.62
C HIS A 204 -19.83 8.51 5.77
N ASP A 205 -18.63 8.02 5.50
CA ASP A 205 -17.66 8.73 4.63
C ASP A 205 -18.19 8.87 3.19
N TRP A 206 -18.98 7.89 2.71
CA TRP A 206 -19.68 7.97 1.44
C TRP A 206 -20.58 9.21 1.33
N HIS A 207 -21.37 9.48 2.35
CA HIS A 207 -22.29 10.61 2.37
C HIS A 207 -21.55 11.92 2.63
N GLU A 208 -20.74 11.95 3.68
CA GLU A 208 -20.08 13.17 4.13
C GLU A 208 -19.11 13.73 3.09
N SER A 209 -18.33 12.89 2.38
CA SER A 209 -17.43 13.36 1.33
C SER A 209 -18.19 14.08 0.21
N GLN A 210 -19.31 13.52 -0.25
CA GLN A 210 -20.14 14.12 -1.29
C GLN A 210 -20.80 15.43 -0.83
N GLU A 211 -21.31 15.48 0.39
CA GLU A 211 -21.91 16.71 0.97
C GLU A 211 -20.88 17.84 1.11
N ASN A 212 -19.60 17.50 1.23
CA ASN A 212 -18.48 18.44 1.27
C ASN A 212 -17.80 18.68 -0.11
N GLY A 213 -18.39 18.17 -1.18
CA GLY A 213 -17.93 18.42 -2.55
C GLY A 213 -16.71 17.63 -2.99
N ILE A 214 -16.31 16.58 -2.23
CA ILE A 214 -15.19 15.69 -2.58
C ILE A 214 -15.73 14.47 -3.34
N HIS A 215 -15.06 14.15 -4.45
CA HIS A 215 -15.31 12.97 -5.24
C HIS A 215 -14.45 11.81 -4.79
#